data_e0f65b56d9f3c8f1abbd83b0811f35b3
#
_entry.id   e0f65b56d9f3c8f1abbd83b0811f35b3
#
_cell.length_a   1.000
_cell.length_b   1.000
_cell.length_c   1.000
_cell.angle_alpha   90.00
_cell.angle_beta   90.00
_cell.angle_gamma   90.00
#
_symmetry.space_group_name_H-M   'P 1'
#
loop_
_entity.id
_entity.type
_entity.pdbx_description
1 polymer ?
#
loop_
_entity_poly.entity_id
_entity_poly.type
_entity_poly.pdbx_seq_one_letter_code
_entity_poly.pdbx_strand_id
1 'polypeptide(L)'
;MSSTFAPESHFITARDGLRLHYRDYPCPDATRLPLVCLPGLARTADDFCLVAEAAQQSGRRVLALDYRGRGRSEWDKDWRRYDPDVEEEDIFSVLSDAGVTKAVFFGTSRGGLHTMRLARARSGLISAAVLNDVGPVIEKKGLLLIKGYVGKMPPLQKMSDAAALMRLTASAAFPAITPEQWEIFARQTFEERDGKIALRYDPELAHTLDDITPECEVEDLWEAFAALAQLPIFALRGETSNILSTEIFAEMARRAPKLERHTVPGQGHAPLLLDQPTIERVMQFLNKQD
;
A
#
# COMPACT_ATOMS: atom_id res chain seq x y z
N MET A 1 8.23 -29.41 -3.88
CA MET A 1 7.98 -28.58 -2.69
C MET A 1 8.86 -27.36 -2.86
N SER A 2 8.30 -26.20 -3.16
CA SER A 2 9.08 -24.95 -3.27
C SER A 2 9.59 -24.61 -1.87
N SER A 3 10.91 -24.52 -1.67
CA SER A 3 11.48 -24.05 -0.42
C SER A 3 11.15 -22.58 -0.28
N THR A 4 10.31 -22.20 0.69
CA THR A 4 10.10 -20.80 1.03
C THR A 4 11.35 -20.27 1.72
N PHE A 5 11.96 -19.27 1.12
CA PHE A 5 13.06 -18.53 1.74
C PHE A 5 12.46 -17.49 2.70
N ALA A 6 13.12 -17.29 3.85
CA ALA A 6 12.72 -16.26 4.78
C ALA A 6 12.85 -14.86 4.13
N PRO A 7 11.93 -13.92 4.42
CA PRO A 7 12.07 -12.56 3.92
C PRO A 7 13.30 -11.87 4.51
N GLU A 8 14.02 -11.14 3.68
CA GLU A 8 15.24 -10.41 4.03
C GLU A 8 14.95 -8.91 4.15
N SER A 9 15.58 -8.26 5.12
CA SER A 9 15.51 -6.80 5.27
C SER A 9 16.71 -6.15 4.63
N HIS A 10 16.47 -5.27 3.67
CA HIS A 10 17.51 -4.50 3.00
C HIS A 10 17.41 -3.01 3.37
N PHE A 11 18.56 -2.37 3.45
CA PHE A 11 18.68 -0.96 3.72
C PHE A 11 19.55 -0.32 2.65
N ILE A 12 19.05 0.74 2.04
CA ILE A 12 19.76 1.53 1.05
C ILE A 12 19.84 2.99 1.49
N THR A 13 20.71 3.74 0.86
CA THR A 13 20.77 5.19 1.04
C THR A 13 20.14 5.87 -0.16
N ALA A 14 19.09 6.67 0.07
CA ALA A 14 18.48 7.51 -0.94
C ALA A 14 19.45 8.58 -1.45
N ARG A 15 19.13 9.23 -2.57
CA ARG A 15 19.98 10.28 -3.18
C ARG A 15 20.30 11.44 -2.24
N ASP A 16 19.43 11.72 -1.31
CA ASP A 16 19.55 12.78 -0.30
C ASP A 16 20.22 12.34 1.00
N GLY A 17 20.65 11.08 1.08
CA GLY A 17 21.34 10.52 2.23
C GLY A 17 20.43 9.81 3.26
N LEU A 18 19.09 9.87 3.09
CA LEU A 18 18.16 9.21 4.01
C LEU A 18 18.20 7.68 3.82
N ARG A 19 18.20 6.94 4.93
CA ARG A 19 18.20 5.48 4.91
C ARG A 19 16.79 4.93 4.67
N LEU A 20 16.62 4.17 3.59
CA LEU A 20 15.37 3.50 3.22
C LEU A 20 15.45 2.01 3.50
N HIS A 21 14.32 1.42 3.81
CA HIS A 21 14.16 -0.01 4.02
C HIS A 21 13.18 -0.60 3.00
N TYR A 22 13.49 -1.81 2.57
CA TYR A 22 12.52 -2.68 1.91
C TYR A 22 12.69 -4.13 2.38
N ARG A 23 11.62 -4.90 2.28
CA ARG A 23 11.62 -6.32 2.55
C ARG A 23 11.63 -7.06 1.22
N ASP A 24 12.64 -7.93 1.04
CA ASP A 24 12.77 -8.82 -0.11
C ASP A 24 12.31 -10.22 0.29
N TYR A 25 11.42 -10.80 -0.50
CA TYR A 25 11.03 -12.19 -0.43
C TYR A 25 11.71 -12.90 -1.59
N PRO A 26 12.91 -13.44 -1.41
CA PRO A 26 13.73 -13.95 -2.50
C PRO A 26 13.09 -15.19 -3.12
N CYS A 27 13.23 -15.30 -4.43
CA CYS A 27 12.86 -16.48 -5.19
C CYS A 27 13.93 -16.71 -6.27
N PRO A 28 15.04 -17.39 -5.92
CA PRO A 28 16.21 -17.52 -6.81
C PRO A 28 15.90 -18.13 -8.18
N ASP A 29 14.94 -19.07 -8.21
CA ASP A 29 14.51 -19.76 -9.43
C ASP A 29 13.28 -19.09 -10.08
N ALA A 30 13.00 -17.82 -9.74
CA ALA A 30 11.86 -17.10 -10.30
C ALA A 30 12.01 -16.96 -11.81
N THR A 31 11.02 -17.45 -12.54
CA THR A 31 10.88 -17.25 -13.98
C THR A 31 9.92 -16.12 -14.31
N ARG A 32 9.23 -15.60 -13.30
CA ARG A 32 8.19 -14.58 -13.35
C ARG A 32 8.74 -13.20 -12.99
N LEU A 33 8.11 -12.16 -13.54
CA LEU A 33 8.44 -10.79 -13.15
C LEU A 33 8.21 -10.59 -11.65
N PRO A 34 9.08 -9.83 -10.95
CA PRO A 34 8.91 -9.55 -9.53
C PRO A 34 7.61 -8.78 -9.26
N LEU A 35 7.10 -8.92 -8.03
CA LEU A 35 6.01 -8.11 -7.50
C LEU A 35 6.60 -6.99 -6.63
N VAL A 36 6.24 -5.74 -6.90
CA VAL A 36 6.60 -4.57 -6.09
C VAL A 36 5.38 -4.09 -5.33
N CYS A 37 5.44 -4.14 -4.02
CA CYS A 37 4.35 -3.77 -3.11
C CYS A 37 4.59 -2.39 -2.51
N LEU A 38 3.65 -1.47 -2.74
CA LEU A 38 3.68 -0.08 -2.32
C LEU A 38 2.54 0.18 -1.30
N PRO A 39 2.86 0.48 -0.03
CA PRO A 39 1.86 0.64 1.02
C PRO A 39 1.06 1.94 0.92
N GLY A 40 0.07 2.07 1.82
CA GLY A 40 -0.69 3.29 2.02
C GLY A 40 0.12 4.40 2.71
N LEU A 41 -0.49 5.58 2.85
CA LEU A 41 0.17 6.79 3.39
C LEU A 41 0.87 6.55 4.72
N ALA A 42 0.19 6.00 5.70
CA ALA A 42 0.66 5.76 7.06
C ALA A 42 0.83 4.25 7.34
N ARG A 43 1.28 3.50 6.33
CA ARG A 43 1.39 2.03 6.36
C ARG A 43 2.81 1.59 6.02
N THR A 44 3.07 0.30 6.19
CA THR A 44 4.41 -0.29 6.06
C THR A 44 4.40 -1.52 5.14
N ALA A 45 5.58 -1.99 4.78
CA ALA A 45 5.80 -3.23 4.04
C ALA A 45 5.09 -4.45 4.65
N ASP A 46 4.84 -4.44 5.96
CA ASP A 46 4.22 -5.57 6.67
C ASP A 46 2.75 -5.80 6.29
N ASP A 47 2.08 -4.84 5.67
CA ASP A 47 0.71 -5.03 5.17
C ASP A 47 0.62 -6.10 4.08
N PHE A 48 1.73 -6.37 3.41
CA PHE A 48 1.79 -7.30 2.29
C PHE A 48 2.28 -8.70 2.66
N CYS A 49 2.57 -8.99 3.94
CA CYS A 49 3.24 -10.24 4.34
C CYS A 49 2.55 -11.49 3.77
N LEU A 50 1.22 -11.63 3.93
CA LEU A 50 0.48 -12.81 3.46
C LEU A 50 0.44 -12.90 1.92
N VAL A 51 0.26 -11.78 1.23
CA VAL A 51 0.30 -11.72 -0.25
C VAL A 51 1.70 -12.04 -0.75
N ALA A 52 2.73 -11.50 -0.10
CA ALA A 52 4.12 -11.72 -0.49
C ALA A 52 4.53 -13.18 -0.32
N GLU A 53 4.16 -13.81 0.79
CA GLU A 53 4.39 -15.24 1.02
C GLU A 53 3.67 -16.11 -0.02
N ALA A 54 2.40 -15.81 -0.33
CA ALA A 54 1.66 -16.52 -1.36
C ALA A 54 2.28 -16.35 -2.76
N ALA A 55 2.73 -15.13 -3.09
CA ALA A 55 3.39 -14.85 -4.36
C ALA A 55 4.76 -15.55 -4.45
N GLN A 56 5.56 -15.55 -3.38
CA GLN A 56 6.83 -16.27 -3.30
C GLN A 56 6.62 -17.78 -3.48
N GLN A 57 5.63 -18.37 -2.82
CA GLN A 57 5.27 -19.79 -2.97
C GLN A 57 4.84 -20.13 -4.41
N SER A 58 4.29 -19.16 -5.14
CA SER A 58 3.95 -19.32 -6.55
C SER A 58 5.12 -19.12 -7.52
N GLY A 59 6.35 -18.94 -7.01
CA GLY A 59 7.56 -18.78 -7.81
C GLY A 59 7.85 -17.33 -8.24
N ARG A 60 7.43 -16.32 -7.46
CA ARG A 60 7.63 -14.90 -7.75
C ARG A 60 8.41 -14.21 -6.62
N ARG A 61 9.50 -13.52 -6.95
CA ARG A 61 10.19 -12.62 -6.01
C ARG A 61 9.27 -11.44 -5.67
N VAL A 62 9.27 -11.01 -4.40
CA VAL A 62 8.45 -9.86 -3.97
C VAL A 62 9.32 -8.85 -3.23
N LEU A 63 9.14 -7.58 -3.54
CA LEU A 63 9.71 -6.45 -2.82
C LEU A 63 8.58 -5.66 -2.18
N ALA A 64 8.59 -5.51 -0.87
CA ALA A 64 7.66 -4.67 -0.14
C ALA A 64 8.40 -3.49 0.49
N LEU A 65 8.02 -2.27 0.13
CA LEU A 65 8.76 -1.05 0.47
C LEU A 65 8.21 -0.39 1.73
N ASP A 66 9.12 0.15 2.54
CA ASP A 66 8.79 1.19 3.51
C ASP A 66 9.20 2.55 2.93
N TYR A 67 8.25 3.46 2.73
CA TYR A 67 8.61 4.83 2.34
C TYR A 67 9.38 5.53 3.46
N ARG A 68 10.06 6.64 3.13
CA ARG A 68 10.65 7.53 4.15
C ARG A 68 9.62 7.85 5.24
N GLY A 69 10.04 7.85 6.49
CA GLY A 69 9.16 8.11 7.63
C GLY A 69 8.19 6.98 8.00
N ARG A 70 8.29 5.77 7.41
CA ARG A 70 7.43 4.63 7.72
C ARG A 70 8.25 3.37 7.95
N GLY A 71 7.71 2.48 8.78
CA GLY A 71 8.31 1.17 9.06
C GLY A 71 9.73 1.28 9.58
N ARG A 72 10.69 0.72 8.85
CA ARG A 72 12.10 0.72 9.21
C ARG A 72 12.94 1.73 8.42
N SER A 73 12.32 2.46 7.49
CA SER A 73 12.94 3.62 6.84
C SER A 73 13.12 4.76 7.84
N GLU A 74 14.18 5.53 7.65
CA GLU A 74 14.48 6.68 8.50
C GLU A 74 13.38 7.75 8.39
N TRP A 75 13.14 8.46 9.50
CA TRP A 75 12.27 9.62 9.54
C TRP A 75 13.01 10.84 9.01
N ASP A 76 12.37 11.59 8.13
CA ASP A 76 12.98 12.81 7.60
C ASP A 76 12.85 13.95 8.63
N LYS A 77 13.87 14.78 8.72
CA LYS A 77 13.86 15.95 9.60
C LYS A 77 12.97 17.08 9.08
N ASP A 78 12.64 17.03 7.80
CA ASP A 78 11.70 17.94 7.15
C ASP A 78 10.52 17.16 6.59
N TRP A 79 9.37 17.26 7.24
CA TRP A 79 8.14 16.58 6.84
C TRP A 79 7.67 16.93 5.42
N ARG A 80 8.10 18.09 4.86
CA ARG A 80 7.78 18.50 3.48
C ARG A 80 8.35 17.54 2.45
N ARG A 81 9.30 16.70 2.86
CA ARG A 81 9.89 15.67 2.02
C ARG A 81 9.08 14.36 2.00
N TYR A 82 8.01 14.27 2.79
CA TYR A 82 6.99 13.24 2.63
C TYR A 82 6.07 13.55 1.44
N ASP A 83 6.69 13.94 0.36
CA ASP A 83 6.09 14.39 -0.89
C ASP A 83 6.07 13.25 -1.93
N PRO A 84 5.01 13.14 -2.77
CA PRO A 84 4.92 12.11 -3.79
C PRO A 84 6.11 12.05 -4.75
N ASP A 85 6.66 13.19 -5.17
CA ASP A 85 7.78 13.22 -6.12
C ASP A 85 9.06 12.69 -5.46
N VAL A 86 9.29 13.04 -4.19
CA VAL A 86 10.44 12.52 -3.42
C VAL A 86 10.29 11.02 -3.15
N GLU A 87 9.08 10.56 -2.79
CA GLU A 87 8.80 9.13 -2.59
C GLU A 87 8.97 8.31 -3.89
N GLU A 88 8.67 8.88 -5.05
CA GLU A 88 8.90 8.22 -6.34
C GLU A 88 10.40 8.05 -6.65
N GLU A 89 11.23 9.05 -6.32
CA GLU A 89 12.69 8.92 -6.40
C GLU A 89 13.23 7.84 -5.44
N ASP A 90 12.65 7.73 -4.26
CA ASP A 90 12.97 6.66 -3.31
C ASP A 90 12.61 5.27 -3.87
N ILE A 91 11.41 5.14 -4.46
CA ILE A 91 10.98 3.90 -5.12
C ILE A 91 11.99 3.52 -6.21
N PHE A 92 12.41 4.46 -7.06
CA PHE A 92 13.43 4.18 -8.09
C PHE A 92 14.76 3.76 -7.49
N SER A 93 15.17 4.36 -6.37
CA SER A 93 16.40 3.99 -5.68
C SER A 93 16.35 2.55 -5.19
N VAL A 94 15.22 2.13 -4.58
CA VAL A 94 14.99 0.74 -4.15
C VAL A 94 14.98 -0.22 -5.34
N LEU A 95 14.27 0.10 -6.42
CA LEU A 95 14.19 -0.76 -7.60
C LEU A 95 15.58 -0.94 -8.25
N SER A 96 16.37 0.12 -8.28
CA SER A 96 17.74 0.08 -8.81
C SER A 96 18.65 -0.81 -7.97
N ASP A 97 18.61 -0.69 -6.65
CA ASP A 97 19.37 -1.54 -5.72
C ASP A 97 18.97 -3.01 -5.85
N ALA A 98 17.68 -3.28 -5.94
CA ALA A 98 17.14 -4.63 -6.09
C ALA A 98 17.32 -5.23 -7.50
N GLY A 99 17.87 -4.47 -8.47
CA GLY A 99 18.05 -4.88 -9.86
C GLY A 99 16.74 -5.07 -10.63
N VAL A 100 15.67 -4.37 -10.25
CA VAL A 100 14.34 -4.49 -10.86
C VAL A 100 14.12 -3.41 -11.89
N THR A 101 14.04 -3.81 -13.18
CA THR A 101 13.80 -2.91 -14.32
C THR A 101 12.38 -3.01 -14.87
N LYS A 102 11.67 -4.10 -14.55
CA LYS A 102 10.27 -4.33 -14.92
C LYS A 102 9.61 -5.22 -13.88
N ALA A 103 8.37 -4.90 -13.49
CA ALA A 103 7.66 -5.62 -12.44
C ALA A 103 6.14 -5.55 -12.59
N VAL A 104 5.43 -6.42 -11.86
CA VAL A 104 4.03 -6.20 -11.50
C VAL A 104 4.00 -5.32 -10.26
N PHE A 105 3.13 -4.31 -10.21
CA PHE A 105 3.01 -3.43 -9.06
C PHE A 105 1.72 -3.71 -8.27
N PHE A 106 1.83 -3.70 -6.96
CA PHE A 106 0.69 -3.77 -6.06
C PHE A 106 0.68 -2.53 -5.18
N GLY A 107 -0.21 -1.59 -5.47
CA GLY A 107 -0.33 -0.34 -4.72
C GLY A 107 -1.60 -0.28 -3.88
N THR A 108 -1.46 -0.07 -2.58
CA THR A 108 -2.57 0.23 -1.67
C THR A 108 -2.69 1.73 -1.48
N SER A 109 -3.88 2.33 -1.74
CA SER A 109 -4.12 3.76 -1.49
C SER A 109 -2.99 4.63 -2.08
N ARG A 110 -2.18 5.34 -1.27
CA ARG A 110 -0.98 6.10 -1.68
C ARG A 110 -0.11 5.31 -2.69
N GLY A 111 0.12 4.02 -2.42
CA GLY A 111 0.91 3.16 -3.31
C GLY A 111 0.29 2.96 -4.69
N GLY A 112 -1.04 2.99 -4.79
CA GLY A 112 -1.71 2.94 -6.08
C GLY A 112 -1.64 4.27 -6.84
N LEU A 113 -1.61 5.42 -6.12
CA LEU A 113 -1.33 6.72 -6.73
C LEU A 113 0.07 6.74 -7.34
N HIS A 114 1.08 6.28 -6.61
CA HIS A 114 2.44 6.11 -7.15
C HIS A 114 2.45 5.17 -8.36
N THR A 115 1.72 4.05 -8.30
CA THR A 115 1.65 3.11 -9.43
C THR A 115 1.12 3.79 -10.69
N MET A 116 0.06 4.61 -10.60
CA MET A 116 -0.47 5.36 -11.74
C MET A 116 0.53 6.40 -12.26
N ARG A 117 1.15 7.17 -11.37
CA ARG A 117 2.15 8.21 -11.72
C ARG A 117 3.39 7.59 -12.37
N LEU A 118 3.91 6.49 -11.81
CA LEU A 118 5.06 5.75 -12.35
C LEU A 118 4.76 5.14 -13.72
N ALA A 119 3.55 4.65 -13.99
CA ALA A 119 3.16 4.17 -15.30
C ALA A 119 3.26 5.26 -16.38
N ARG A 120 2.89 6.51 -16.03
CA ARG A 120 3.04 7.68 -16.90
C ARG A 120 4.50 8.10 -17.06
N ALA A 121 5.25 8.15 -15.95
CA ALA A 121 6.63 8.67 -15.92
C ALA A 121 7.64 7.70 -16.55
N ARG A 122 7.43 6.39 -16.48
CA ARG A 122 8.39 5.34 -16.88
C ARG A 122 7.69 4.23 -17.66
N SER A 123 7.50 4.47 -18.96
CA SER A 123 6.98 3.45 -19.87
C SER A 123 7.84 2.18 -19.82
N GLY A 124 7.19 1.02 -19.65
CA GLY A 124 7.84 -0.29 -19.61
C GLY A 124 8.27 -0.78 -18.23
N LEU A 125 8.27 0.06 -17.19
CA LEU A 125 8.55 -0.36 -15.81
C LEU A 125 7.46 -1.29 -15.28
N ILE A 126 6.21 -0.95 -15.50
CA ILE A 126 5.04 -1.69 -15.01
C ILE A 126 4.53 -2.62 -16.10
N SER A 127 4.37 -3.91 -15.78
CA SER A 127 3.80 -4.91 -16.69
C SER A 127 2.32 -5.18 -16.43
N ALA A 128 1.91 -5.08 -15.17
CA ALA A 128 0.54 -5.21 -14.70
C ALA A 128 0.41 -4.55 -13.33
N ALA A 129 -0.79 -4.25 -12.88
CA ALA A 129 -1.00 -3.61 -11.58
C ALA A 129 -2.15 -4.23 -10.78
N VAL A 130 -1.97 -4.26 -9.45
CA VAL A 130 -3.05 -4.43 -8.48
C VAL A 130 -3.24 -3.09 -7.78
N LEU A 131 -4.44 -2.54 -7.82
CA LEU A 131 -4.82 -1.30 -7.13
C LEU A 131 -5.76 -1.65 -5.97
N ASN A 132 -5.30 -1.48 -4.74
CA ASN A 132 -6.09 -1.77 -3.56
C ASN A 132 -6.74 -0.49 -3.04
N ASP A 133 -8.03 -0.38 -3.30
CA ASP A 133 -8.96 0.64 -2.85
C ASP A 133 -8.55 2.07 -3.21
N VAL A 134 -8.10 2.26 -4.42
CA VAL A 134 -7.75 3.57 -4.97
C VAL A 134 -8.05 3.63 -6.46
N GLY A 135 -8.42 4.81 -6.92
CA GLY A 135 -8.62 5.15 -8.31
C GLY A 135 -8.03 6.52 -8.65
N PRO A 136 -8.21 6.96 -9.89
CA PRO A 136 -7.71 8.27 -10.34
C PRO A 136 -8.45 9.46 -9.70
N VAL A 137 -9.58 9.24 -9.07
CA VAL A 137 -10.31 10.25 -8.30
C VAL A 137 -10.51 9.73 -6.89
N ILE A 138 -10.16 10.54 -5.91
CA ILE A 138 -10.28 10.24 -4.49
C ILE A 138 -11.42 11.05 -3.89
N GLU A 139 -12.30 10.38 -3.16
CA GLU A 139 -13.38 11.05 -2.45
C GLU A 139 -12.83 11.93 -1.30
N LYS A 140 -13.06 13.23 -1.39
CA LYS A 140 -12.62 14.22 -0.39
C LYS A 140 -13.04 13.85 1.03
N LYS A 141 -14.27 13.32 1.18
CA LYS A 141 -14.78 12.89 2.49
C LYS A 141 -13.86 11.86 3.15
N GLY A 142 -13.32 10.94 2.37
CA GLY A 142 -12.37 9.94 2.87
C GLY A 142 -11.04 10.57 3.30
N LEU A 143 -10.51 11.53 2.51
CA LEU A 143 -9.29 12.26 2.88
C LEU A 143 -9.46 13.05 4.20
N LEU A 144 -10.60 13.70 4.39
CA LEU A 144 -10.91 14.40 5.64
C LEU A 144 -10.96 13.45 6.84
N LEU A 145 -11.47 12.23 6.66
CA LEU A 145 -11.44 11.21 7.70
C LEU A 145 -10.01 10.76 8.00
N ILE A 146 -9.18 10.54 6.99
CA ILE A 146 -7.76 10.19 7.15
C ILE A 146 -7.02 11.30 7.91
N LYS A 147 -7.20 12.56 7.54
CA LYS A 147 -6.69 13.74 8.28
C LYS A 147 -7.12 13.74 9.75
N GLY A 148 -8.29 13.17 10.03
CA GLY A 148 -8.85 13.08 11.39
C GLY A 148 -8.03 12.20 12.33
N TYR A 149 -7.29 11.19 11.84
CA TYR A 149 -6.57 10.23 12.68
C TYR A 149 -5.07 10.10 12.40
N VAL A 150 -4.56 10.44 11.20
CA VAL A 150 -3.12 10.34 10.90
C VAL A 150 -2.32 11.24 11.85
N GLY A 151 -1.23 10.71 12.38
CA GLY A 151 -0.38 11.37 13.37
C GLY A 151 -0.96 11.45 14.78
N LYS A 152 -2.22 11.03 14.99
CA LYS A 152 -2.90 11.14 16.29
C LYS A 152 -2.99 9.77 16.95
N MET A 153 -2.48 9.67 18.16
CA MET A 153 -2.55 8.45 18.96
C MET A 153 -2.69 8.81 20.44
N PRO A 154 -3.72 8.28 21.14
CA PRO A 154 -3.78 8.40 22.59
C PRO A 154 -2.65 7.59 23.23
N PRO A 155 -2.28 7.86 24.48
CA PRO A 155 -1.32 7.06 25.21
C PRO A 155 -1.82 5.62 25.36
N LEU A 156 -1.07 4.64 24.80
CA LEU A 156 -1.37 3.21 24.88
C LEU A 156 -0.27 2.51 25.68
N GLN A 157 -0.66 1.53 26.50
CA GLN A 157 0.27 0.80 27.36
C GLN A 157 0.64 -0.57 26.77
N LYS A 158 -0.29 -1.20 26.06
CA LYS A 158 -0.13 -2.56 25.51
C LYS A 158 -0.65 -2.64 24.08
N MET A 159 -0.12 -3.59 23.32
CA MET A 159 -0.59 -3.86 21.96
C MET A 159 -2.08 -4.25 21.93
N SER A 160 -2.58 -4.93 22.97
CA SER A 160 -4.02 -5.23 23.11
C SER A 160 -4.89 -3.98 23.20
N ASP A 161 -4.36 -2.89 23.80
CA ASP A 161 -5.10 -1.62 23.89
C ASP A 161 -5.17 -0.95 22.52
N ALA A 162 -4.08 -1.10 21.71
CA ALA A 162 -4.05 -0.64 20.32
C ALA A 162 -5.08 -1.39 19.46
N ALA A 163 -5.15 -2.72 19.57
CA ALA A 163 -6.14 -3.53 18.86
C ALA A 163 -7.59 -3.16 19.28
N ALA A 164 -7.82 -2.96 20.58
CA ALA A 164 -9.13 -2.53 21.09
C ALA A 164 -9.53 -1.14 20.57
N LEU A 165 -8.58 -0.20 20.53
CA LEU A 165 -8.80 1.15 19.99
C LEU A 165 -9.16 1.10 18.50
N MET A 166 -8.38 0.36 17.70
CA MET A 166 -8.65 0.21 16.26
C MET A 166 -10.02 -0.41 16.02
N ARG A 167 -10.36 -1.46 16.76
CA ARG A 167 -11.69 -2.08 16.70
C ARG A 167 -12.78 -1.08 17.05
N LEU A 168 -12.60 -0.31 18.13
CA LEU A 168 -13.60 0.68 18.57
C LEU A 168 -13.83 1.77 17.51
N THR A 169 -12.78 2.23 16.87
CA THR A 169 -12.83 3.38 15.94
C THR A 169 -13.14 2.99 14.50
N ALA A 170 -12.81 1.77 14.07
CA ALA A 170 -12.90 1.35 12.68
C ALA A 170 -13.86 0.17 12.42
N SER A 171 -14.47 -0.47 13.43
CA SER A 171 -15.33 -1.63 13.22
C SER A 171 -16.55 -1.36 12.32
N ALA A 172 -17.08 -0.14 12.32
CA ALA A 172 -18.18 0.24 11.41
C ALA A 172 -17.75 0.21 9.93
N ALA A 173 -16.48 0.53 9.65
CA ALA A 173 -15.92 0.44 8.30
C ALA A 173 -15.39 -0.97 7.97
N PHE A 174 -15.13 -1.80 8.97
CA PHE A 174 -14.57 -3.15 8.80
C PHE A 174 -15.39 -4.22 9.57
N PRO A 175 -16.68 -4.37 9.28
CA PRO A 175 -17.53 -5.32 10.04
C PRO A 175 -17.15 -6.79 9.87
N ALA A 176 -16.40 -7.15 8.83
CA ALA A 176 -15.98 -8.54 8.56
C ALA A 176 -14.67 -8.94 9.26
N ILE A 177 -13.96 -8.00 9.93
CA ILE A 177 -12.66 -8.28 10.53
C ILE A 177 -12.82 -9.05 11.86
N THR A 178 -12.09 -10.17 11.99
CA THR A 178 -12.10 -10.99 13.20
C THR A 178 -11.24 -10.37 14.32
N PRO A 179 -11.43 -10.79 15.59
CA PRO A 179 -10.57 -10.34 16.69
C PRO A 179 -9.07 -10.56 16.42
N GLU A 180 -8.70 -11.70 15.85
CA GLU A 180 -7.31 -12.06 15.53
C GLU A 180 -6.75 -11.14 14.44
N GLN A 181 -7.55 -10.80 13.44
CA GLN A 181 -7.17 -9.87 12.38
C GLN A 181 -6.98 -8.44 12.92
N TRP A 182 -7.78 -8.01 13.92
CA TRP A 182 -7.55 -6.73 14.60
C TRP A 182 -6.21 -6.70 15.34
N GLU A 183 -5.78 -7.80 15.95
CA GLU A 183 -4.46 -7.89 16.56
C GLU A 183 -3.33 -7.82 15.52
N ILE A 184 -3.47 -8.49 14.38
CA ILE A 184 -2.50 -8.41 13.29
C ILE A 184 -2.44 -6.97 12.77
N PHE A 185 -3.57 -6.35 12.50
CA PHE A 185 -3.64 -4.98 12.00
C PHE A 185 -3.05 -3.98 13.00
N ALA A 186 -3.26 -4.19 14.31
CA ALA A 186 -2.60 -3.37 15.33
C ALA A 186 -1.07 -3.50 15.27
N ARG A 187 -0.51 -4.72 15.16
CA ARG A 187 0.94 -4.93 15.04
C ARG A 187 1.53 -4.37 13.74
N GLN A 188 0.73 -4.29 12.68
CA GLN A 188 1.14 -3.64 11.42
C GLN A 188 1.14 -2.11 11.53
N THR A 189 0.38 -1.54 12.46
CA THR A 189 0.22 -0.08 12.65
C THR A 189 1.09 0.47 13.77
N PHE A 190 1.28 -0.32 14.82
CA PHE A 190 1.98 0.06 16.04
C PHE A 190 3.15 -0.89 16.35
N GLU A 191 4.10 -0.39 17.10
CA GLU A 191 5.20 -1.17 17.67
C GLU A 191 5.41 -0.82 19.15
N GLU A 192 6.09 -1.69 19.87
CA GLU A 192 6.58 -1.38 21.20
C GLU A 192 7.97 -0.74 21.07
N ARG A 193 8.12 0.48 21.60
CA ARG A 193 9.35 1.25 21.61
C ARG A 193 9.54 1.82 23.01
N ASP A 194 10.64 1.46 23.67
CA ASP A 194 10.98 1.90 25.04
C ASP A 194 9.87 1.63 26.06
N GLY A 195 9.22 0.46 25.96
CA GLY A 195 8.13 0.05 26.86
C GLY A 195 6.81 0.81 26.67
N LYS A 196 6.66 1.50 25.54
CA LYS A 196 5.43 2.22 25.15
C LYS A 196 5.01 1.79 23.75
N ILE A 197 3.72 1.89 23.48
CA ILE A 197 3.20 1.70 22.14
C ILE A 197 3.43 2.99 21.34
N ALA A 198 4.00 2.86 20.15
CA ALA A 198 4.32 3.93 19.22
C ALA A 198 3.77 3.63 17.83
N LEU A 199 3.54 4.66 17.03
CA LEU A 199 3.22 4.53 15.61
C LEU A 199 4.45 3.99 14.85
N ARG A 200 4.21 3.14 13.88
CA ARG A 200 5.24 2.66 12.96
C ARG A 200 5.50 3.61 11.79
N TYR A 201 5.08 4.86 11.94
CA TYR A 201 5.34 5.95 11.01
C TYR A 201 5.51 7.26 11.76
N ASP A 202 6.14 8.23 11.11
CA ASP A 202 6.36 9.57 11.66
C ASP A 202 5.02 10.32 11.81
N PRO A 203 4.65 10.76 13.01
CA PRO A 203 3.45 11.57 13.21
C PRO A 203 3.40 12.85 12.36
N GLU A 204 4.55 13.43 11.99
CA GLU A 204 4.66 14.61 11.13
C GLU A 204 4.05 14.40 9.73
N LEU A 205 3.80 13.14 9.34
CA LEU A 205 3.01 12.82 8.15
C LEU A 205 1.62 13.47 8.13
N ALA A 206 1.07 13.81 9.30
CA ALA A 206 -0.18 14.55 9.41
C ALA A 206 -0.15 15.85 8.61
N HIS A 207 0.99 16.54 8.56
CA HIS A 207 1.15 17.81 7.85
C HIS A 207 0.99 17.69 6.33
N THR A 208 1.20 16.51 5.74
CA THR A 208 0.94 16.29 4.31
C THR A 208 -0.55 16.41 3.95
N LEU A 209 -1.41 16.48 4.95
CA LEU A 209 -2.87 16.60 4.81
C LEU A 209 -3.39 17.97 5.23
N ASP A 210 -2.53 18.94 5.60
CA ASP A 210 -2.97 20.23 6.12
C ASP A 210 -3.84 21.02 5.13
N ASP A 211 -3.52 20.93 3.83
CA ASP A 211 -4.27 21.58 2.76
C ASP A 211 -5.59 20.88 2.40
N ILE A 212 -5.85 19.68 2.95
CA ILE A 212 -7.12 19.00 2.75
C ILE A 212 -8.19 19.66 3.62
N THR A 213 -9.06 20.44 2.99
CA THR A 213 -10.20 21.14 3.61
C THR A 213 -11.49 20.77 2.88
N PRO A 214 -12.67 21.05 3.46
CA PRO A 214 -13.94 20.83 2.73
C PRO A 214 -14.04 21.58 1.40
N GLU A 215 -13.33 22.72 1.26
CA GLU A 215 -13.32 23.59 0.10
C GLU A 215 -12.24 23.25 -0.92
N CYS A 216 -11.18 22.50 -0.52
CA CYS A 216 -10.07 22.20 -1.43
C CYS A 216 -10.56 21.42 -2.66
N GLU A 217 -9.90 21.61 -3.79
CA GLU A 217 -10.02 20.73 -4.95
C GLU A 217 -9.00 19.61 -4.81
N VAL A 218 -9.45 18.39 -5.09
CA VAL A 218 -8.56 17.21 -5.15
C VAL A 218 -8.26 16.96 -6.62
N GLU A 219 -6.99 17.04 -6.98
CA GLU A 219 -6.55 16.75 -8.35
C GLU A 219 -6.89 15.32 -8.73
N ASP A 220 -7.41 15.13 -9.95
CA ASP A 220 -7.62 13.81 -10.50
C ASP A 220 -6.36 13.30 -11.24
N LEU A 221 -6.25 11.98 -11.31
CA LEU A 221 -5.14 11.29 -11.97
C LEU A 221 -5.59 10.51 -13.22
N TRP A 222 -6.65 10.97 -13.91
CA TRP A 222 -7.14 10.27 -15.10
C TRP A 222 -6.09 10.14 -16.20
N GLU A 223 -5.22 11.14 -16.39
CA GLU A 223 -4.11 11.06 -17.34
C GLU A 223 -3.08 9.99 -16.97
N ALA A 224 -2.72 9.92 -15.67
CA ALA A 224 -1.80 8.90 -15.17
C ALA A 224 -2.45 7.50 -15.25
N PHE A 225 -3.74 7.39 -14.92
CA PHE A 225 -4.50 6.16 -15.06
C PHE A 225 -4.59 5.70 -16.53
N ALA A 226 -4.72 6.62 -17.50
CA ALA A 226 -4.77 6.28 -18.92
C ALA A 226 -3.51 5.54 -19.40
N ALA A 227 -2.33 5.88 -18.86
CA ALA A 227 -1.10 5.14 -19.14
C ALA A 227 -1.14 3.71 -18.56
N LEU A 228 -1.65 3.56 -17.35
CA LEU A 228 -1.81 2.27 -16.70
C LEU A 228 -2.92 1.42 -17.36
N ALA A 229 -3.99 2.04 -17.86
CA ALA A 229 -5.17 1.38 -18.45
C ALA A 229 -4.89 0.53 -19.69
N GLN A 230 -3.71 0.66 -20.30
CA GLN A 230 -3.27 -0.18 -21.42
C GLN A 230 -2.77 -1.56 -20.93
N LEU A 231 -2.48 -1.70 -19.66
CA LEU A 231 -1.94 -2.88 -19.01
C LEU A 231 -3.04 -3.71 -18.34
N PRO A 232 -2.80 -4.98 -18.00
CA PRO A 232 -3.67 -5.73 -17.11
C PRO A 232 -3.73 -5.05 -15.72
N ILE A 233 -4.94 -4.81 -15.22
CA ILE A 233 -5.18 -4.23 -13.90
C ILE A 233 -6.14 -5.11 -13.12
N PHE A 234 -5.85 -5.36 -11.84
CA PHE A 234 -6.80 -5.88 -10.89
C PHE A 234 -7.09 -4.83 -9.83
N ALA A 235 -8.31 -4.33 -9.79
CA ALA A 235 -8.71 -3.31 -8.84
C ALA A 235 -9.60 -3.91 -7.74
N LEU A 236 -9.16 -3.77 -6.51
CA LEU A 236 -9.91 -4.08 -5.29
C LEU A 236 -10.63 -2.83 -4.81
N ARG A 237 -11.84 -2.98 -4.31
CA ARG A 237 -12.57 -1.95 -3.60
C ARG A 237 -13.18 -2.51 -2.33
N GLY A 238 -12.98 -1.86 -1.20
CA GLY A 238 -13.71 -2.19 0.02
C GLY A 238 -15.20 -1.87 -0.13
N GLU A 239 -16.08 -2.78 0.29
CA GLU A 239 -17.53 -2.58 0.17
C GLU A 239 -17.98 -1.27 0.82
N THR A 240 -17.40 -0.93 1.97
CA THR A 240 -17.69 0.29 2.75
C THR A 240 -16.68 1.41 2.50
N SER A 241 -15.88 1.34 1.42
CA SER A 241 -14.88 2.36 1.11
C SER A 241 -15.48 3.75 0.99
N ASN A 242 -14.79 4.71 1.59
CA ASN A 242 -15.07 6.14 1.51
C ASN A 242 -14.01 6.93 0.71
N ILE A 243 -13.09 6.23 0.05
CA ILE A 243 -12.02 6.78 -0.78
C ILE A 243 -12.27 6.51 -2.26
N LEU A 244 -12.65 5.28 -2.61
CA LEU A 244 -12.98 4.88 -3.98
C LEU A 244 -14.49 4.68 -4.09
N SER A 245 -15.18 5.62 -4.75
CA SER A 245 -16.62 5.48 -4.97
C SER A 245 -16.95 4.37 -5.97
N THR A 246 -18.18 3.87 -5.92
CA THR A 246 -18.70 2.87 -6.88
C THR A 246 -18.72 3.41 -8.31
N GLU A 247 -18.99 4.70 -8.47
CA GLU A 247 -19.02 5.43 -9.73
C GLU A 247 -17.65 5.47 -10.38
N ILE A 248 -16.62 5.88 -9.62
CA ILE A 248 -15.24 5.91 -10.11
C ILE A 248 -14.73 4.50 -10.40
N PHE A 249 -15.06 3.52 -9.55
CA PHE A 249 -14.69 2.13 -9.76
C PHE A 249 -15.30 1.54 -11.03
N ALA A 250 -16.55 1.95 -11.36
CA ALA A 250 -17.18 1.59 -12.62
C ALA A 250 -16.55 2.30 -13.82
N GLU A 251 -16.21 3.60 -13.67
CA GLU A 251 -15.57 4.40 -14.71
C GLU A 251 -14.18 3.87 -15.07
N MET A 252 -13.39 3.45 -14.07
CA MET A 252 -12.10 2.80 -14.30
C MET A 252 -12.25 1.60 -15.25
N ALA A 253 -13.26 0.75 -15.02
CA ALA A 253 -13.48 -0.42 -15.87
C ALA A 253 -13.93 -0.05 -17.30
N ARG A 254 -14.66 1.06 -17.48
CA ARG A 254 -15.02 1.55 -18.81
C ARG A 254 -13.81 2.07 -19.59
N ARG A 255 -12.84 2.68 -18.91
CA ARG A 255 -11.63 3.24 -19.52
C ARG A 255 -10.48 2.24 -19.65
N ALA A 256 -10.48 1.15 -18.89
CA ALA A 256 -9.44 0.13 -18.91
C ALA A 256 -10.03 -1.25 -19.30
N PRO A 257 -10.00 -1.62 -20.60
CA PRO A 257 -10.66 -2.86 -21.06
C PRO A 257 -10.12 -4.15 -20.45
N LYS A 258 -8.88 -4.14 -19.92
CA LYS A 258 -8.22 -5.28 -19.28
C LYS A 258 -8.34 -5.25 -17.75
N LEU A 259 -9.16 -4.37 -17.21
CA LEU A 259 -9.33 -4.23 -15.76
C LEU A 259 -10.31 -5.28 -15.25
N GLU A 260 -9.84 -6.14 -14.35
CA GLU A 260 -10.66 -7.01 -13.52
C GLU A 260 -11.00 -6.28 -12.22
N ARG A 261 -12.23 -6.45 -11.71
CA ARG A 261 -12.69 -5.79 -10.47
C ARG A 261 -13.11 -6.80 -9.42
N HIS A 262 -12.86 -6.45 -8.16
CA HIS A 262 -13.38 -7.21 -7.03
C HIS A 262 -13.75 -6.26 -5.88
N THR A 263 -14.99 -6.36 -5.39
CA THR A 263 -15.42 -5.69 -4.16
C THR A 263 -15.20 -6.64 -2.99
N VAL A 264 -14.46 -6.21 -1.99
CA VAL A 264 -14.14 -7.01 -0.78
C VAL A 264 -15.25 -6.78 0.25
N PRO A 265 -16.04 -7.82 0.56
CA PRO A 265 -17.18 -7.66 1.46
C PRO A 265 -16.77 -7.27 2.87
N GLY A 266 -17.55 -6.37 3.50
CA GLY A 266 -17.38 -6.00 4.90
C GLY A 266 -16.03 -5.34 5.23
N GLN A 267 -15.33 -4.79 4.25
CA GLN A 267 -14.08 -4.04 4.46
C GLN A 267 -14.18 -2.63 3.85
N GLY A 268 -13.53 -1.68 4.52
CA GLY A 268 -13.45 -0.28 4.12
C GLY A 268 -12.14 0.08 3.44
N HIS A 269 -11.70 1.32 3.63
CA HIS A 269 -10.45 1.83 3.07
C HIS A 269 -9.25 1.57 4.00
N ALA A 270 -8.31 0.78 3.54
CA ALA A 270 -8.31 -0.13 2.40
C ALA A 270 -8.47 -1.57 2.89
N PRO A 271 -8.98 -2.51 2.05
CA PRO A 271 -8.96 -3.94 2.39
C PRO A 271 -7.62 -4.38 2.95
N LEU A 272 -7.65 -5.09 4.09
CA LEU A 272 -6.47 -5.34 4.92
C LEU A 272 -5.57 -6.46 4.38
N LEU A 273 -6.01 -7.20 3.36
CA LEU A 273 -5.28 -8.34 2.79
C LEU A 273 -4.96 -9.44 3.83
N LEU A 274 -5.84 -9.61 4.81
CA LEU A 274 -5.73 -10.58 5.91
C LEU A 274 -6.71 -11.74 5.76
N ASP A 275 -7.55 -11.74 4.73
CA ASP A 275 -8.51 -12.81 4.46
C ASP A 275 -8.10 -13.63 3.25
N GLN A 276 -8.23 -14.95 3.38
CA GLN A 276 -7.81 -15.90 2.36
C GLN A 276 -8.56 -15.71 1.02
N PRO A 277 -9.88 -15.43 0.96
CA PRO A 277 -10.57 -15.21 -0.30
C PRO A 277 -10.03 -14.04 -1.11
N THR A 278 -9.70 -12.90 -0.46
CA THR A 278 -9.10 -11.74 -1.14
C THR A 278 -7.72 -12.09 -1.68
N ILE A 279 -6.87 -12.76 -0.87
CA ILE A 279 -5.54 -13.19 -1.30
C ILE A 279 -5.62 -14.12 -2.50
N GLU A 280 -6.51 -15.10 -2.50
CA GLU A 280 -6.72 -16.01 -3.62
C GLU A 280 -7.12 -15.29 -4.91
N ARG A 281 -7.98 -14.27 -4.83
CA ARG A 281 -8.35 -13.43 -5.98
C ARG A 281 -7.15 -12.67 -6.53
N VAL A 282 -6.34 -12.09 -5.65
CA VAL A 282 -5.07 -11.43 -6.02
C VAL A 282 -4.14 -12.42 -6.71
N MET A 283 -3.94 -13.61 -6.14
CA MET A 283 -3.06 -14.63 -6.71
C MET A 283 -3.56 -15.18 -8.04
N GLN A 284 -4.88 -15.34 -8.22
CA GLN A 284 -5.48 -15.72 -9.50
C GLN A 284 -5.15 -14.70 -10.60
N PHE A 285 -5.17 -13.40 -10.28
CA PHE A 285 -4.74 -12.37 -11.22
C PHE A 285 -3.23 -12.42 -11.46
N LEU A 286 -2.42 -12.40 -10.40
CA LEU A 286 -0.95 -12.41 -10.49
C LEU A 286 -0.42 -13.61 -11.31
N ASN A 287 -1.03 -14.77 -11.17
CA ASN A 287 -0.62 -15.99 -11.87
C ASN A 287 -0.90 -15.98 -13.38
N LYS A 288 -1.69 -15.02 -13.87
CA LYS A 288 -1.92 -14.79 -15.30
C LYS A 288 -0.92 -13.80 -15.92
N GLN A 289 -0.08 -13.16 -15.09
CA GLN A 289 0.76 -12.03 -15.50
C GLN A 289 2.22 -12.49 -15.63
N ASP A 290 2.58 -13.08 -16.77
CA ASP A 290 3.98 -13.38 -17.16
C ASP A 290 4.13 -13.66 -18.65
#